data_d3b14a5cba5eea359d00d9867a7cfa16
#
_entry.id   d3b14a5cba5eea359d00d9867a7cfa16
#
_cell.length_a   1.000
_cell.length_b   1.000
_cell.length_c   1.000
_cell.angle_alpha   90.00
_cell.angle_beta   90.00
_cell.angle_gamma   90.00
#
_symmetry.space_group_name_H-M   'P 1'
#
loop_
_entity.id
_entity.type
_entity.pdbx_description
1 polymer ?
#
loop_
_entity_poly.entity_id
_entity_poly.type
_entity_poly.pdbx_seq_one_letter_code
_entity_poly.pdbx_strand_id
1 'polypeptide(L)'
;MSNIYVFPRGIQRAGYNKGETVKWTSKYGSVIATGYDIGTCDGMNEKGLVANLLFLTESSYFRPDDNRPVMGLSIWTQYVLDNFATVDEAVAELSKEVFRIDDPDLPNGAKSTLHLSISDASGNSAIFEYLNGNLVIHEGRECQVMTNSPTYDKQLTLNDYWQQIGGLVMLPGTNRASDRFVRASFYIHAIPQTSNFREAVAGVFSVMRNVSVPLGITTPDQPNISSTRWRTVADQKNKVYYFESTLSPDIFWVDFKSLDFKAGTPIKKLTLTNGEIYAGNTAKDFKDSKPLPFLFGI
;
A
#
# COMPACT_ATOMS: atom_id res chain seq x y z
N MET A 1 -14.84 -2.14 -3.50
CA MET A 1 -14.73 -1.21 -4.63
C MET A 1 -13.56 -0.28 -4.35
N SER A 2 -12.87 0.18 -5.37
CA SER A 2 -11.71 1.05 -5.23
C SER A 2 -11.81 2.18 -6.24
N ASN A 3 -11.43 3.39 -5.85
CA ASN A 3 -11.30 4.56 -6.72
C ASN A 3 -9.91 5.17 -6.53
N ILE A 4 -9.53 6.05 -7.43
CA ILE A 4 -8.28 6.80 -7.32
C ILE A 4 -8.59 8.23 -6.92
N TYR A 5 -7.86 8.75 -5.94
CA TYR A 5 -7.97 10.13 -5.51
C TYR A 5 -6.65 10.87 -5.70
N VAL A 6 -6.76 12.16 -5.95
CA VAL A 6 -5.66 13.12 -5.90
C VAL A 6 -5.93 14.06 -4.74
N PHE A 7 -5.01 14.09 -3.79
CA PHE A 7 -5.05 15.00 -2.65
C PHE A 7 -3.99 16.09 -2.81
N PRO A 8 -4.35 17.37 -2.69
CA PRO A 8 -3.38 18.46 -2.64
C PRO A 8 -2.74 18.57 -1.26
N ARG A 9 -1.72 19.43 -1.15
CA ARG A 9 -1.15 19.86 0.14
C ARG A 9 -2.14 20.69 0.93
N GLY A 10 -1.91 20.85 2.23
CA GLY A 10 -2.63 21.77 3.09
C GLY A 10 -3.98 21.26 3.57
N ILE A 11 -4.32 19.99 3.34
CA ILE A 11 -5.54 19.39 3.89
C ILE A 11 -5.34 19.18 5.39
N GLN A 12 -6.26 19.71 6.19
CA GLN A 12 -6.32 19.42 7.62
C GLN A 12 -6.97 18.07 7.86
N ARG A 13 -6.33 17.25 8.65
CA ARG A 13 -6.77 15.88 8.95
C ARG A 13 -6.73 15.56 10.42
N ALA A 14 -7.56 14.59 10.80
CA ALA A 14 -7.54 13.97 12.11
C ALA A 14 -7.52 12.44 11.95
N GLY A 15 -6.67 11.78 12.72
CA GLY A 15 -6.48 10.33 12.67
C GLY A 15 -7.72 9.53 13.10
N TYR A 16 -8.59 10.14 13.88
CA TYR A 16 -9.83 9.52 14.36
C TYR A 16 -10.93 10.58 14.52
N ASN A 17 -12.17 10.17 14.44
CA ASN A 17 -13.33 11.06 14.51
C ASN A 17 -13.91 11.21 15.94
N LYS A 18 -13.31 10.55 16.93
CA LYS A 18 -13.76 10.58 18.33
C LYS A 18 -12.55 10.60 19.29
N GLY A 19 -12.71 11.26 20.42
CA GLY A 19 -11.70 11.27 21.48
C GLY A 19 -10.41 12.02 21.11
N GLU A 20 -9.35 11.72 21.85
CA GLU A 20 -8.03 12.28 21.61
C GLU A 20 -7.36 11.59 20.40
N THR A 21 -6.96 12.38 19.42
CA THR A 21 -6.45 11.88 18.15
C THR A 21 -5.32 12.75 17.62
N VAL A 22 -4.48 12.15 16.79
CA VAL A 22 -3.46 12.86 16.03
C VAL A 22 -4.11 13.80 15.02
N LYS A 23 -3.64 15.05 14.96
CA LYS A 23 -4.06 16.03 13.97
C LYS A 23 -2.85 16.51 13.18
N TRP A 24 -3.00 16.68 11.87
CA TRP A 24 -1.94 17.18 11.00
C TRP A 24 -2.50 17.98 9.83
N THR A 25 -1.61 18.68 9.16
CA THR A 25 -1.88 19.30 7.86
C THR A 25 -0.98 18.64 6.83
N SER A 26 -1.52 18.14 5.73
CA SER A 26 -0.74 17.45 4.71
C SER A 26 0.38 18.33 4.16
N LYS A 27 1.62 17.87 4.32
CA LYS A 27 2.82 18.55 3.78
C LYS A 27 2.97 18.26 2.29
N TYR A 28 2.54 17.09 1.85
CA TYR A 28 2.68 16.61 0.49
C TYR A 28 1.33 16.23 -0.10
N GLY A 29 1.18 16.50 -1.41
CA GLY A 29 0.07 15.96 -2.17
C GLY A 29 0.34 14.52 -2.58
N SER A 30 -0.72 13.76 -2.86
CA SER A 30 -0.62 12.33 -3.17
C SER A 30 -1.66 11.87 -4.19
N VAL A 31 -1.35 10.77 -4.87
CA VAL A 31 -2.30 9.95 -5.62
C VAL A 31 -2.46 8.65 -4.88
N ILE A 32 -3.71 8.26 -4.59
CA ILE A 32 -4.00 7.08 -3.79
C ILE A 32 -5.06 6.19 -4.42
N ALA A 33 -4.97 4.89 -4.16
CA ALA A 33 -6.03 3.93 -4.40
C ALA A 33 -6.73 3.58 -3.09
N THR A 34 -8.05 3.58 -3.12
CA THR A 34 -8.87 3.31 -1.93
C THR A 34 -9.17 1.83 -1.75
N GLY A 35 -9.31 1.40 -0.50
CA GLY A 35 -9.98 0.17 -0.15
C GLY A 35 -11.42 0.44 0.25
N TYR A 36 -12.38 -0.24 -0.38
CA TYR A 36 -13.82 -0.08 -0.16
C TYR A 36 -14.35 1.37 -0.25
N ASP A 37 -13.55 2.29 -0.75
CA ASP A 37 -13.79 3.75 -0.78
C ASP A 37 -13.93 4.37 0.64
N ILE A 38 -13.27 3.79 1.64
CA ILE A 38 -13.29 4.19 3.05
C ILE A 38 -11.90 4.32 3.69
N GLY A 39 -10.84 4.06 2.93
CA GLY A 39 -9.46 4.16 3.43
C GLY A 39 -8.43 4.15 2.32
N THR A 40 -7.24 4.67 2.62
CA THR A 40 -6.10 4.62 1.71
C THR A 40 -5.41 3.27 1.85
N CYS A 41 -5.44 2.46 0.78
CA CYS A 41 -4.75 1.16 0.76
C CYS A 41 -3.38 1.23 0.10
N ASP A 42 -3.21 2.10 -0.87
CA ASP A 42 -2.03 2.19 -1.71
C ASP A 42 -1.89 3.62 -2.22
N GLY A 43 -0.67 4.09 -2.43
CA GLY A 43 -0.48 5.40 -3.03
C GLY A 43 0.97 5.83 -3.08
N MET A 44 1.17 6.94 -3.79
CA MET A 44 2.46 7.63 -3.89
C MET A 44 2.26 9.12 -3.65
N ASN A 45 3.16 9.74 -2.90
CA ASN A 45 3.15 11.19 -2.75
C ASN A 45 4.06 11.89 -3.79
N GLU A 46 3.95 13.21 -3.88
CA GLU A 46 4.71 14.03 -4.84
C GLU A 46 6.24 14.02 -4.62
N LYS A 47 6.71 13.45 -3.52
CA LYS A 47 8.15 13.21 -3.28
C LYS A 47 8.62 11.86 -3.82
N GLY A 48 7.67 10.96 -4.12
CA GLY A 48 7.95 9.62 -4.60
C GLY A 48 7.98 8.57 -3.48
N LEU A 49 7.57 8.93 -2.26
CA LEU A 49 7.31 7.95 -1.22
C LEU A 49 6.06 7.18 -1.57
N VAL A 50 6.15 5.85 -1.55
CA VAL A 50 5.03 4.90 -1.75
C VAL A 50 4.68 4.28 -0.41
N ALA A 51 3.39 4.06 -0.18
CA ALA A 51 2.89 3.38 1.01
C ALA A 51 1.75 2.43 0.65
N ASN A 52 1.77 1.21 1.21
CA ASN A 52 0.84 0.13 0.90
C ASN A 52 0.37 -0.56 2.18
N LEU A 53 -0.93 -0.84 2.28
CA LEU A 53 -1.51 -1.68 3.33
C LEU A 53 -1.89 -3.04 2.76
N LEU A 54 -1.47 -4.11 3.40
CA LEU A 54 -1.88 -5.47 3.09
C LEU A 54 -2.42 -6.18 4.33
N PHE A 55 -3.22 -7.21 4.10
CA PHE A 55 -3.79 -8.01 5.17
C PHE A 55 -2.72 -8.88 5.83
N LEU A 56 -2.68 -8.86 7.17
CA LEU A 56 -1.85 -9.72 8.02
C LEU A 56 -2.69 -10.22 9.19
N THR A 57 -3.03 -11.50 9.21
CA THR A 57 -3.88 -12.08 10.26
C THR A 57 -3.31 -11.90 11.66
N GLU A 58 -2.00 -11.92 11.77
CA GLU A 58 -1.25 -11.83 13.02
C GLU A 58 -1.19 -10.41 13.60
N SER A 59 -1.62 -9.39 12.84
CA SER A 59 -1.64 -8.01 13.35
C SER A 59 -2.57 -7.89 14.55
N SER A 60 -2.05 -7.29 15.61
CA SER A 60 -2.77 -7.01 16.86
C SER A 60 -2.26 -5.69 17.43
N TYR A 61 -3.12 -4.69 17.45
CA TYR A 61 -2.77 -3.31 17.84
C TYR A 61 -3.03 -3.03 19.30
N PHE A 62 -3.86 -3.84 19.95
CA PHE A 62 -4.28 -3.63 21.32
C PHE A 62 -3.11 -3.78 22.30
N ARG A 63 -2.93 -2.76 23.16
CA ARG A 63 -2.03 -2.76 24.31
C ARG A 63 -2.84 -2.31 25.53
N PRO A 64 -2.82 -3.04 26.67
CA PRO A 64 -3.47 -2.59 27.88
C PRO A 64 -2.95 -1.22 28.31
N ASP A 65 -3.85 -0.38 28.85
CA ASP A 65 -3.54 0.95 29.42
C ASP A 65 -2.85 1.92 28.45
N ASP A 66 -3.05 1.75 27.14
CA ASP A 66 -2.49 2.62 26.11
C ASP A 66 -3.34 3.89 25.95
N ASN A 67 -2.86 4.98 26.54
CA ASN A 67 -3.51 6.29 26.54
C ASN A 67 -2.99 7.21 25.41
N ARG A 68 -2.21 6.70 24.46
CA ARG A 68 -1.73 7.50 23.32
C ARG A 68 -2.90 7.96 22.44
N PRO A 69 -2.76 9.12 21.76
CA PRO A 69 -3.74 9.56 20.77
C PRO A 69 -4.05 8.48 19.73
N VAL A 70 -5.29 8.43 19.27
CA VAL A 70 -5.74 7.39 18.32
C VAL A 70 -5.44 7.77 16.88
N MET A 71 -5.00 6.78 16.10
CA MET A 71 -4.91 6.79 14.65
C MET A 71 -5.78 5.66 14.10
N GLY A 72 -6.80 5.97 13.33
CA GLY A 72 -7.61 4.96 12.65
C GLY A 72 -6.82 4.26 11.56
N LEU A 73 -6.95 2.94 11.49
CA LEU A 73 -6.24 2.11 10.50
C LEU A 73 -6.52 2.56 9.05
N SER A 74 -7.74 3.01 8.75
CA SER A 74 -8.17 3.45 7.41
C SER A 74 -7.43 4.69 6.89
N ILE A 75 -6.85 5.50 7.79
CA ILE A 75 -6.15 6.75 7.43
C ILE A 75 -4.63 6.68 7.72
N TRP A 76 -4.12 5.61 8.30
CA TRP A 76 -2.71 5.46 8.64
C TRP A 76 -1.77 5.62 7.44
N THR A 77 -2.06 4.95 6.33
CA THR A 77 -1.30 5.10 5.08
C THR A 77 -1.32 6.55 4.58
N GLN A 78 -2.47 7.22 4.69
CA GLN A 78 -2.57 8.62 4.30
C GLN A 78 -1.73 9.53 5.18
N TYR A 79 -1.67 9.27 6.49
CA TYR A 79 -0.78 9.99 7.41
C TYR A 79 0.68 9.91 6.96
N VAL A 80 1.13 8.73 6.53
CA VAL A 80 2.49 8.53 6.04
C VAL A 80 2.74 9.31 4.75
N LEU A 81 1.85 9.21 3.77
CA LEU A 81 1.97 9.93 2.50
C LEU A 81 1.91 11.45 2.66
N ASP A 82 1.12 11.93 3.61
CA ASP A 82 0.95 13.36 3.88
C ASP A 82 2.18 14.00 4.55
N ASN A 83 2.94 13.24 5.35
CA ASN A 83 3.92 13.82 6.27
C ASN A 83 5.38 13.57 5.91
N PHE A 84 5.72 12.50 5.20
CA PHE A 84 7.10 12.06 4.98
C PHE A 84 7.48 12.08 3.51
N ALA A 85 8.74 12.46 3.23
CA ALA A 85 9.32 12.43 1.89
C ALA A 85 10.13 11.16 1.63
N THR A 86 10.68 10.55 2.67
CA THR A 86 11.57 9.39 2.58
C THR A 86 11.20 8.31 3.61
N VAL A 87 11.73 7.11 3.39
CA VAL A 87 11.61 6.00 4.34
C VAL A 87 12.24 6.35 5.68
N ASP A 88 13.45 6.92 5.65
CA ASP A 88 14.19 7.28 6.87
C ASP A 88 13.41 8.28 7.74
N GLU A 89 12.78 9.31 7.13
CA GLU A 89 11.92 10.25 7.85
C GLU A 89 10.72 9.55 8.51
N ALA A 90 10.08 8.65 7.78
CA ALA A 90 8.92 7.92 8.27
C ALA A 90 9.30 6.96 9.41
N VAL A 91 10.38 6.19 9.27
CA VAL A 91 10.87 5.27 10.31
C VAL A 91 11.27 6.05 11.57
N ALA A 92 12.02 7.15 11.43
CA ALA A 92 12.45 7.98 12.56
C ALA A 92 11.27 8.56 13.37
N GLU A 93 10.13 8.82 12.72
CA GLU A 93 8.95 9.34 13.41
C GLU A 93 8.05 8.24 13.95
N LEU A 94 7.76 7.22 13.14
CA LEU A 94 6.85 6.14 13.53
C LEU A 94 7.42 5.26 14.65
N SER A 95 8.75 5.10 14.73
CA SER A 95 9.42 4.38 15.81
C SER A 95 9.22 4.99 17.20
N LYS A 96 8.84 6.28 17.27
CA LYS A 96 8.51 6.94 18.56
C LYS A 96 7.17 6.49 19.13
N GLU A 97 6.36 5.79 18.34
CA GLU A 97 5.02 5.30 18.71
C GLU A 97 4.14 6.39 19.39
N VAL A 98 4.10 7.59 18.83
CA VAL A 98 3.37 8.74 19.40
C VAL A 98 1.85 8.60 19.35
N PHE A 99 1.33 7.59 18.69
CA PHE A 99 -0.08 7.22 18.64
C PHE A 99 -0.26 5.70 18.72
N ARG A 100 -1.48 5.27 18.97
CA ARG A 100 -1.90 3.87 18.84
C ARG A 100 -2.84 3.71 17.66
N ILE A 101 -2.80 2.54 17.01
CA ILE A 101 -3.73 2.21 15.94
C ILE A 101 -5.04 1.69 16.52
N ASP A 102 -6.15 2.13 15.96
CA ASP A 102 -7.48 1.55 16.19
C ASP A 102 -7.97 0.84 14.92
N ASP A 103 -8.34 -0.43 15.09
CA ASP A 103 -8.71 -1.36 14.02
C ASP A 103 -10.19 -1.76 14.14
N PRO A 104 -11.12 -0.92 13.78
CA PRO A 104 -12.53 -1.27 13.84
C PRO A 104 -12.86 -2.42 12.89
N ASP A 105 -13.91 -3.14 13.20
CA ASP A 105 -14.45 -4.13 12.29
C ASP A 105 -14.89 -3.47 10.97
N LEU A 106 -14.60 -4.13 9.86
CA LEU A 106 -15.07 -3.71 8.54
C LEU A 106 -16.61 -3.77 8.47
N PRO A 107 -17.26 -3.06 7.54
CA PRO A 107 -18.72 -3.07 7.40
C PRO A 107 -19.34 -4.47 7.23
N ASN A 108 -18.56 -5.44 6.80
CA ASN A 108 -18.97 -6.85 6.68
C ASN A 108 -18.67 -7.69 7.93
N GLY A 109 -18.23 -7.08 9.03
CA GLY A 109 -17.88 -7.75 10.28
C GLY A 109 -16.51 -8.44 10.29
N ALA A 110 -15.74 -8.36 9.21
CA ALA A 110 -14.38 -8.91 9.20
C ALA A 110 -13.43 -8.00 9.97
N LYS A 111 -12.43 -8.61 10.62
CA LYS A 111 -11.33 -7.85 11.25
C LYS A 111 -10.45 -7.18 10.20
N SER A 112 -10.07 -5.94 10.46
CA SER A 112 -9.15 -5.18 9.61
C SER A 112 -7.72 -5.27 10.14
N THR A 113 -7.15 -6.48 10.11
CA THR A 113 -5.76 -6.72 10.52
C THR A 113 -4.84 -6.48 9.33
N LEU A 114 -4.04 -5.43 9.37
CA LEU A 114 -3.20 -5.00 8.25
C LEU A 114 -1.78 -4.73 8.73
N HIS A 115 -0.83 -4.75 7.80
CA HIS A 115 0.52 -4.24 7.98
C HIS A 115 0.88 -3.26 6.86
N LEU A 116 1.82 -2.36 7.12
CA LEU A 116 2.18 -1.28 6.23
C LEU A 116 3.57 -1.54 5.64
N SER A 117 3.73 -1.31 4.34
CA SER A 117 5.05 -1.15 3.72
C SER A 117 5.20 0.23 3.12
N ILE A 118 6.41 0.75 3.14
CA ILE A 118 6.80 1.98 2.49
C ILE A 118 8.10 1.78 1.70
N SER A 119 8.25 2.55 0.64
CA SER A 119 9.50 2.60 -0.14
C SER A 119 9.68 3.97 -0.78
N ASP A 120 10.92 4.33 -1.12
CA ASP A 120 11.23 5.59 -1.76
C ASP A 120 12.21 5.46 -2.94
N ALA A 121 12.46 6.56 -3.64
CA ALA A 121 13.30 6.59 -4.83
C ALA A 121 14.80 6.34 -4.56
N SER A 122 15.23 6.28 -3.29
CA SER A 122 16.60 5.86 -2.93
C SER A 122 16.77 4.33 -3.03
N GLY A 123 15.64 3.60 -3.09
CA GLY A 123 15.57 2.14 -3.00
C GLY A 123 15.53 1.62 -1.57
N ASN A 124 15.38 2.50 -0.56
CA ASN A 124 15.11 2.08 0.80
C ASN A 124 13.65 1.66 0.96
N SER A 125 13.40 0.73 1.88
CA SER A 125 12.07 0.20 2.19
C SER A 125 11.92 -0.04 3.68
N ALA A 126 10.69 -0.01 4.18
CA ALA A 126 10.39 -0.46 5.53
C ALA A 126 9.03 -1.15 5.61
N ILE A 127 8.91 -2.11 6.51
CA ILE A 127 7.69 -2.86 6.81
C ILE A 127 7.38 -2.67 8.30
N PHE A 128 6.12 -2.34 8.59
CA PHE A 128 5.63 -2.07 9.93
C PHE A 128 4.56 -3.08 10.28
N GLU A 129 4.84 -3.91 11.27
CA GLU A 129 3.92 -4.94 11.78
C GLU A 129 3.60 -4.67 13.26
N TYR A 130 2.33 -4.64 13.63
CA TYR A 130 1.92 -4.62 15.02
C TYR A 130 1.67 -6.05 15.49
N LEU A 131 2.54 -6.56 16.37
CA LEU A 131 2.47 -7.92 16.89
C LEU A 131 2.30 -7.90 18.41
N ASN A 132 1.17 -8.41 18.90
CA ASN A 132 0.84 -8.39 20.34
C ASN A 132 0.91 -6.96 20.93
N GLY A 133 0.42 -5.97 20.20
CA GLY A 133 0.40 -4.57 20.61
C GLY A 133 1.74 -3.82 20.47
N ASN A 134 2.81 -4.49 20.00
CA ASN A 134 4.11 -3.87 19.81
C ASN A 134 4.39 -3.62 18.33
N LEU A 135 4.94 -2.45 18.04
CA LEU A 135 5.39 -2.13 16.68
C LEU A 135 6.74 -2.81 16.40
N VAL A 136 6.78 -3.60 15.33
CA VAL A 136 7.99 -4.19 14.78
C VAL A 136 8.27 -3.53 13.44
N ILE A 137 9.49 -3.03 13.26
CA ILE A 137 9.91 -2.33 12.04
C ILE A 137 11.05 -3.12 11.42
N HIS A 138 10.89 -3.49 10.15
CA HIS A 138 11.95 -4.03 9.32
C HIS A 138 12.32 -2.96 8.30
N GLU A 139 13.54 -2.49 8.30
CA GLU A 139 14.03 -1.43 7.43
C GLU A 139 15.29 -1.86 6.70
N GLY A 140 15.38 -1.51 5.44
CA GLY A 140 16.55 -1.74 4.60
C GLY A 140 16.19 -2.02 3.15
N ARG A 141 17.20 -1.96 2.29
CA ARG A 141 17.04 -2.27 0.86
C ARG A 141 16.65 -3.73 0.61
N GLU A 142 16.89 -4.61 1.55
CA GLU A 142 16.51 -6.03 1.52
C GLU A 142 15.03 -6.24 1.81
N CYS A 143 14.35 -5.28 2.46
CA CYS A 143 12.93 -5.36 2.80
C CYS A 143 12.00 -5.02 1.61
N GLN A 144 12.28 -5.60 0.43
CA GLN A 144 11.62 -5.25 -0.83
C GLN A 144 10.32 -6.00 -1.11
N VAL A 145 10.02 -7.06 -0.36
CA VAL A 145 8.83 -7.88 -0.58
C VAL A 145 8.00 -7.93 0.69
N MET A 146 6.73 -7.60 0.57
CA MET A 146 5.71 -7.82 1.58
C MET A 146 4.51 -8.51 0.92
N THR A 147 4.00 -9.57 1.54
CA THR A 147 2.75 -10.21 1.12
C THR A 147 1.74 -10.19 2.27
N ASN A 148 1.06 -11.27 2.56
CA ASN A 148 0.15 -11.38 3.69
C ASN A 148 0.76 -12.26 4.79
N SER A 149 -0.05 -13.06 5.52
CA SER A 149 0.46 -13.98 6.53
C SER A 149 1.39 -15.06 5.95
N PRO A 150 2.37 -15.52 6.72
CA PRO A 150 2.69 -15.15 8.10
C PRO A 150 3.47 -13.83 8.22
N THR A 151 3.89 -13.48 9.46
CA THR A 151 4.73 -12.31 9.74
C THR A 151 6.02 -12.31 8.91
N TYR A 152 6.61 -11.14 8.71
CA TYR A 152 7.77 -10.95 7.83
C TYR A 152 8.94 -11.86 8.19
N ASP A 153 9.31 -12.00 9.47
CA ASP A 153 10.39 -12.89 9.92
C ASP A 153 10.15 -14.34 9.53
N LYS A 154 8.90 -14.81 9.66
CA LYS A 154 8.54 -16.17 9.27
C LYS A 154 8.59 -16.34 7.74
N GLN A 155 8.25 -15.32 6.99
CA GLN A 155 8.36 -15.35 5.53
C GLN A 155 9.82 -15.40 5.08
N LEU A 156 10.73 -14.68 5.74
CA LEU A 156 12.16 -14.77 5.49
C LEU A 156 12.68 -16.19 5.72
N THR A 157 12.29 -16.81 6.84
CA THR A 157 12.68 -18.21 7.16
C THR A 157 12.18 -19.19 6.09
N LEU A 158 10.94 -19.04 5.63
CA LEU A 158 10.40 -19.88 4.56
C LEU A 158 11.11 -19.64 3.22
N ASN A 159 11.46 -18.40 2.92
CA ASN A 159 12.21 -18.05 1.72
C ASN A 159 13.59 -18.67 1.73
N ASP A 160 14.31 -18.63 2.86
CA ASP A 160 15.62 -19.27 3.03
C ASP A 160 15.53 -20.78 2.81
N TYR A 161 14.50 -21.44 3.34
CA TYR A 161 14.27 -22.86 3.09
C TYR A 161 14.12 -23.15 1.59
N TRP A 162 13.31 -22.37 0.86
CA TRP A 162 13.13 -22.57 -0.57
C TRP A 162 14.38 -22.27 -1.39
N GLN A 163 15.20 -21.30 -0.97
CA GLN A 163 16.50 -21.07 -1.61
C GLN A 163 17.43 -22.27 -1.48
N GLN A 164 17.42 -22.95 -0.33
CA GLN A 164 18.26 -24.13 -0.09
C GLN A 164 17.82 -25.34 -0.92
N ILE A 165 16.52 -25.59 -1.06
CA ILE A 165 16.02 -26.81 -1.71
C ILE A 165 15.68 -26.63 -3.20
N GLY A 166 15.33 -25.43 -3.64
CA GLY A 166 14.80 -25.16 -4.98
C GLY A 166 15.68 -24.23 -5.82
N GLY A 167 16.09 -23.13 -5.23
CA GLY A 167 16.87 -22.11 -5.92
C GLY A 167 16.22 -21.68 -7.23
N LEU A 168 16.99 -21.72 -8.32
CA LEU A 168 16.53 -21.40 -9.67
C LEU A 168 15.68 -22.50 -10.33
N VAL A 169 15.67 -23.72 -9.75
CA VAL A 169 15.09 -24.89 -10.42
C VAL A 169 13.64 -25.14 -10.02
N MET A 170 13.27 -24.76 -8.80
CA MET A 170 11.94 -25.03 -8.29
C MET A 170 11.47 -23.89 -7.37
N LEU A 171 10.29 -23.35 -7.65
CA LEU A 171 9.62 -22.32 -6.84
C LEU A 171 8.25 -22.84 -6.40
N PRO A 172 7.76 -22.44 -5.20
CA PRO A 172 6.44 -22.85 -4.74
C PRO A 172 5.34 -22.20 -5.60
N GLY A 173 4.34 -22.99 -6.02
CA GLY A 173 3.34 -22.57 -7.01
C GLY A 173 1.95 -22.24 -6.48
N THR A 174 1.71 -22.30 -5.16
CA THR A 174 0.37 -22.05 -4.62
C THR A 174 0.02 -20.56 -4.53
N ASN A 175 -1.24 -20.24 -4.26
CA ASN A 175 -1.71 -18.88 -4.01
C ASN A 175 -1.45 -18.39 -2.57
N ARG A 176 -0.87 -19.21 -1.70
CA ARG A 176 -0.52 -18.81 -0.34
C ARG A 176 0.43 -17.62 -0.34
N ALA A 177 0.28 -16.78 0.67
CA ALA A 177 1.09 -15.56 0.77
C ALA A 177 2.60 -15.88 0.89
N SER A 178 2.97 -16.91 1.65
CA SER A 178 4.35 -17.37 1.77
C SER A 178 4.94 -17.80 0.43
N ASP A 179 4.19 -18.53 -0.38
CA ASP A 179 4.64 -18.98 -1.70
C ASP A 179 4.77 -17.80 -2.67
N ARG A 180 3.85 -16.84 -2.59
CA ARG A 180 3.92 -15.60 -3.37
C ARG A 180 5.12 -14.75 -2.95
N PHE A 181 5.45 -14.72 -1.66
CA PHE A 181 6.64 -14.05 -1.12
C PHE A 181 7.91 -14.63 -1.74
N VAL A 182 8.06 -15.95 -1.73
CA VAL A 182 9.23 -16.65 -2.32
C VAL A 182 9.34 -16.34 -3.81
N ARG A 183 8.24 -16.41 -4.56
CA ARG A 183 8.25 -16.08 -6.00
C ARG A 183 8.61 -14.61 -6.24
N ALA A 184 8.02 -13.68 -5.49
CA ALA A 184 8.35 -12.26 -5.61
C ALA A 184 9.84 -12.02 -5.33
N SER A 185 10.36 -12.55 -4.22
CA SER A 185 11.76 -12.44 -3.81
C SER A 185 12.71 -12.97 -4.90
N PHE A 186 12.36 -14.09 -5.52
CA PHE A 186 13.13 -14.62 -6.63
C PHE A 186 13.07 -13.72 -7.87
N TYR A 187 11.86 -13.34 -8.29
CA TYR A 187 11.69 -12.63 -9.56
C TYR A 187 12.25 -11.21 -9.57
N ILE A 188 12.17 -10.47 -8.45
CA ILE A 188 12.75 -9.12 -8.39
C ILE A 188 14.27 -9.10 -8.61
N HIS A 189 14.96 -10.22 -8.30
CA HIS A 189 16.39 -10.38 -8.53
C HIS A 189 16.70 -11.02 -9.89
N ALA A 190 15.76 -11.81 -10.44
CA ALA A 190 15.94 -12.51 -11.70
C ALA A 190 15.66 -11.64 -12.95
N ILE A 191 14.79 -10.63 -12.82
CA ILE A 191 14.50 -9.71 -13.94
C ILE A 191 15.71 -8.82 -14.23
N PRO A 192 15.97 -8.50 -15.53
CA PRO A 192 17.07 -7.62 -15.88
C PRO A 192 16.94 -6.22 -15.26
N GLN A 193 18.04 -5.72 -14.73
CA GLN A 193 18.14 -4.32 -14.35
C GLN A 193 18.31 -3.46 -15.60
N THR A 194 17.50 -2.43 -15.77
CA THR A 194 17.51 -1.58 -16.97
C THR A 194 17.33 -0.11 -16.60
N SER A 195 17.96 0.78 -17.36
CA SER A 195 17.70 2.23 -17.29
C SER A 195 16.52 2.67 -18.17
N ASN A 196 16.01 1.78 -19.01
CA ASN A 196 14.81 2.02 -19.81
C ASN A 196 13.57 1.90 -18.92
N PHE A 197 12.92 3.02 -18.65
CA PHE A 197 11.76 3.05 -17.75
C PHE A 197 10.59 2.17 -18.21
N ARG A 198 10.37 2.02 -19.52
CA ARG A 198 9.30 1.17 -20.06
C ARG A 198 9.55 -0.31 -19.77
N GLU A 199 10.79 -0.75 -19.94
CA GLU A 199 11.20 -2.12 -19.62
C GLU A 199 11.14 -2.37 -18.13
N ALA A 200 11.59 -1.41 -17.30
CA ALA A 200 11.52 -1.51 -15.84
C ALA A 200 10.06 -1.66 -15.36
N VAL A 201 9.16 -0.80 -15.82
CA VAL A 201 7.73 -0.87 -15.48
C VAL A 201 7.11 -2.19 -15.95
N ALA A 202 7.40 -2.62 -17.18
CA ALA A 202 6.91 -3.90 -17.72
C ALA A 202 7.45 -5.10 -16.92
N GLY A 203 8.72 -5.06 -16.51
CA GLY A 203 9.33 -6.06 -15.64
C GLY A 203 8.62 -6.18 -14.29
N VAL A 204 8.38 -5.05 -13.61
CA VAL A 204 7.67 -5.04 -12.32
C VAL A 204 6.23 -5.54 -12.49
N PHE A 205 5.49 -5.12 -13.52
CA PHE A 205 4.16 -5.68 -13.81
C PHE A 205 4.19 -7.19 -14.03
N SER A 206 5.23 -7.71 -14.68
CA SER A 206 5.39 -9.15 -14.92
C SER A 206 5.54 -9.90 -13.59
N VAL A 207 6.33 -9.37 -12.66
CA VAL A 207 6.45 -9.92 -11.29
C VAL A 207 5.09 -9.85 -10.57
N MET A 208 4.43 -8.69 -10.57
CA MET A 208 3.14 -8.51 -9.90
C MET A 208 2.06 -9.44 -10.43
N ARG A 209 2.04 -9.68 -11.74
CA ARG A 209 1.10 -10.64 -12.37
C ARG A 209 1.38 -12.07 -11.96
N ASN A 210 2.66 -12.45 -11.86
CA ASN A 210 3.06 -13.80 -11.43
C ASN A 210 2.65 -14.10 -9.97
N VAL A 211 2.69 -13.10 -9.09
CA VAL A 211 2.32 -13.26 -7.69
C VAL A 211 0.86 -12.91 -7.40
N SER A 212 0.07 -12.64 -8.44
CA SER A 212 -1.37 -12.37 -8.33
C SER A 212 -2.16 -13.65 -8.11
N VAL A 213 -3.27 -13.50 -7.38
CA VAL A 213 -4.26 -14.57 -7.21
C VAL A 213 -5.36 -14.39 -8.26
N PRO A 214 -5.67 -15.41 -9.07
CA PRO A 214 -6.71 -15.31 -10.10
C PRO A 214 -8.03 -14.79 -9.57
N LEU A 215 -8.71 -13.94 -10.37
CA LEU A 215 -9.98 -13.34 -9.98
C LEU A 215 -11.04 -14.41 -9.69
N GLY A 216 -11.72 -14.27 -8.57
CA GLY A 216 -12.79 -15.16 -8.14
C GLY A 216 -12.36 -16.31 -7.23
N ILE A 217 -11.06 -16.58 -7.08
CA ILE A 217 -10.58 -17.54 -6.10
C ILE A 217 -10.80 -16.97 -4.70
N THR A 218 -11.55 -17.70 -3.89
CA THR A 218 -11.72 -17.47 -2.46
C THR A 218 -11.63 -18.79 -1.73
N THR A 219 -11.07 -18.76 -0.52
CA THR A 219 -11.01 -19.95 0.33
C THR A 219 -11.55 -19.56 1.69
N PRO A 220 -12.81 -19.93 2.02
CA PRO A 220 -13.47 -19.51 3.26
C PRO A 220 -12.68 -19.81 4.52
N ASP A 221 -12.02 -20.96 4.56
CA ASP A 221 -11.21 -21.40 5.71
C ASP A 221 -9.77 -20.84 5.71
N GLN A 222 -9.41 -20.05 4.71
CA GLN A 222 -8.09 -19.43 4.58
C GLN A 222 -8.24 -17.94 4.26
N PRO A 223 -8.48 -17.09 5.25
CA PRO A 223 -8.79 -15.67 5.05
C PRO A 223 -7.67 -14.88 4.35
N ASN A 224 -6.46 -15.45 4.30
CA ASN A 224 -5.30 -14.86 3.63
C ASN A 224 -5.27 -15.09 2.11
N ILE A 225 -6.20 -15.87 1.58
CA ILE A 225 -6.32 -16.13 0.15
C ILE A 225 -7.53 -15.37 -0.37
N SER A 226 -7.27 -14.21 -0.95
CA SER A 226 -8.28 -13.44 -1.68
C SER A 226 -7.78 -13.12 -3.09
N SER A 227 -8.72 -13.06 -4.05
CA SER A 227 -8.36 -12.76 -5.43
C SER A 227 -7.84 -11.34 -5.59
N THR A 228 -6.84 -11.16 -6.45
CA THR A 228 -6.34 -9.84 -6.84
C THR A 228 -7.44 -9.07 -7.56
N ARG A 229 -7.68 -7.84 -7.16
CA ARG A 229 -8.67 -6.94 -7.75
C ARG A 229 -8.03 -5.91 -8.67
N TRP A 230 -6.84 -5.47 -8.34
CA TRP A 230 -6.04 -4.53 -9.10
C TRP A 230 -4.56 -4.66 -8.75
N ARG A 231 -3.71 -4.06 -9.57
CA ARG A 231 -2.27 -3.95 -9.36
C ARG A 231 -1.84 -2.53 -9.60
N THR A 232 -0.85 -2.08 -8.85
CA THR A 232 -0.19 -0.79 -9.04
C THR A 232 1.29 -0.99 -9.28
N VAL A 233 1.88 -0.09 -10.03
CA VAL A 233 3.34 0.07 -10.15
C VAL A 233 3.65 1.55 -10.03
N ALA A 234 4.57 1.90 -9.16
CA ALA A 234 4.99 3.27 -8.94
C ALA A 234 6.41 3.49 -9.48
N ASP A 235 6.55 4.31 -10.52
CA ASP A 235 7.84 4.84 -10.92
C ASP A 235 8.16 6.04 -10.00
N GLN A 236 8.81 5.76 -8.89
CA GLN A 236 9.10 6.73 -7.84
C GLN A 236 10.04 7.85 -8.30
N LYS A 237 10.95 7.54 -9.21
CA LYS A 237 11.92 8.50 -9.76
C LYS A 237 11.25 9.48 -10.71
N ASN A 238 10.44 9.00 -11.65
CA ASN A 238 9.74 9.82 -12.62
C ASN A 238 8.39 10.33 -12.11
N LYS A 239 7.90 9.79 -10.98
CA LYS A 239 6.62 10.12 -10.34
C LYS A 239 5.43 9.84 -11.25
N VAL A 240 5.36 8.58 -11.68
CA VAL A 240 4.24 8.05 -12.46
C VAL A 240 3.64 6.87 -11.70
N TYR A 241 2.35 6.95 -11.46
CA TYR A 241 1.60 5.92 -10.75
C TYR A 241 0.72 5.16 -11.73
N TYR A 242 1.05 3.88 -11.97
CA TYR A 242 0.34 2.99 -12.87
C TYR A 242 -0.70 2.17 -12.12
N PHE A 243 -1.81 1.90 -12.78
CA PHE A 243 -2.90 1.09 -12.25
C PHE A 243 -3.44 0.11 -13.30
N GLU A 244 -3.63 -1.14 -12.89
CA GLU A 244 -4.22 -2.22 -13.69
C GLU A 244 -5.37 -2.86 -12.94
N SER A 245 -6.61 -2.66 -13.41
CA SER A 245 -7.77 -3.38 -12.89
C SER A 245 -7.80 -4.80 -13.46
N THR A 246 -8.15 -5.80 -12.65
CA THR A 246 -8.37 -7.17 -13.15
C THR A 246 -9.63 -7.30 -14.01
N LEU A 247 -10.51 -6.30 -13.99
CA LEU A 247 -11.73 -6.24 -14.79
C LEU A 247 -11.56 -5.42 -16.09
N SER A 248 -10.39 -4.86 -16.33
CA SER A 248 -10.08 -4.09 -17.54
C SER A 248 -8.86 -4.69 -18.25
N PRO A 249 -8.88 -4.79 -19.59
CA PRO A 249 -7.73 -5.22 -20.34
C PRO A 249 -6.62 -4.18 -20.41
N ASP A 250 -6.94 -2.92 -20.07
CA ASP A 250 -6.06 -1.78 -20.25
C ASP A 250 -5.40 -1.35 -18.95
N ILE A 251 -4.17 -0.82 -19.09
CA ILE A 251 -3.44 -0.15 -18.03
C ILE A 251 -3.56 1.36 -18.23
N PHE A 252 -3.83 2.08 -17.17
CA PHE A 252 -3.72 3.53 -17.16
C PHE A 252 -2.67 3.99 -16.16
N TRP A 253 -2.25 5.24 -16.27
CA TRP A 253 -1.34 5.84 -15.30
C TRP A 253 -1.68 7.30 -15.03
N VAL A 254 -1.12 7.80 -13.95
CA VAL A 254 -1.22 9.20 -13.55
C VAL A 254 0.20 9.76 -13.50
N ASP A 255 0.51 10.67 -14.43
CA ASP A 255 1.77 11.43 -14.41
C ASP A 255 1.62 12.63 -13.47
N PHE A 256 2.38 12.66 -12.41
CA PHE A 256 2.30 13.71 -11.39
C PHE A 256 2.66 15.10 -11.93
N LYS A 257 3.45 15.17 -13.01
CA LYS A 257 3.74 16.43 -13.69
C LYS A 257 2.49 17.09 -14.28
N SER A 258 1.45 16.30 -14.52
CA SER A 258 0.16 16.76 -15.06
C SER A 258 -0.85 17.13 -13.97
N LEU A 259 -0.46 17.08 -12.70
CA LEU A 259 -1.32 17.38 -11.55
C LEU A 259 -0.89 18.68 -10.85
N ASP A 260 -1.85 19.34 -10.21
CA ASP A 260 -1.57 20.45 -9.30
C ASP A 260 -1.81 20.03 -7.85
N PHE A 261 -0.72 19.97 -7.07
CA PHE A 261 -0.75 19.63 -5.66
C PHE A 261 -0.70 20.86 -4.74
N LYS A 262 -0.88 22.07 -5.25
CA LYS A 262 -0.87 23.29 -4.42
C LYS A 262 -1.99 23.26 -3.37
N ALA A 263 -1.70 23.82 -2.22
CA ALA A 263 -2.72 24.02 -1.19
C ALA A 263 -3.91 24.85 -1.74
N GLY A 264 -5.13 24.40 -1.43
CA GLY A 264 -6.36 25.02 -1.95
C GLY A 264 -6.85 24.49 -3.28
N THR A 265 -6.07 23.65 -3.99
CA THR A 265 -6.55 22.91 -5.16
C THR A 265 -7.64 21.93 -4.71
N PRO A 266 -8.73 21.75 -5.48
CA PRO A 266 -9.78 20.79 -5.16
C PRO A 266 -9.24 19.36 -5.09
N ILE A 267 -9.77 18.55 -4.18
CA ILE A 267 -9.61 17.09 -4.20
C ILE A 267 -10.24 16.56 -5.47
N LYS A 268 -9.58 15.63 -6.14
CA LYS A 268 -10.08 15.03 -7.37
C LYS A 268 -10.20 13.51 -7.24
N LYS A 269 -11.14 12.95 -8.01
CA LYS A 269 -11.42 11.51 -8.04
C LYS A 269 -11.48 11.02 -9.48
N LEU A 270 -10.90 9.85 -9.71
CA LEU A 270 -11.12 9.03 -10.88
C LEU A 270 -11.98 7.82 -10.46
N THR A 271 -13.19 7.75 -10.99
CA THR A 271 -14.13 6.68 -10.65
C THR A 271 -13.81 5.41 -11.44
N LEU A 272 -13.79 4.26 -10.75
CA LEU A 272 -13.54 2.94 -11.33
C LEU A 272 -14.66 1.94 -11.03
N THR A 273 -15.71 2.38 -10.34
CA THR A 273 -16.69 1.48 -9.72
C THR A 273 -17.91 1.21 -10.57
N ASN A 274 -18.10 1.92 -11.70
CA ASN A 274 -19.24 1.76 -12.59
C ASN A 274 -18.87 1.04 -13.91
N GLY A 275 -17.71 0.38 -13.95
CA GLY A 275 -17.23 -0.30 -15.15
C GLY A 275 -16.49 0.62 -16.12
N GLU A 276 -15.98 1.76 -15.63
CA GLU A 276 -15.16 2.66 -16.43
C GLU A 276 -13.88 1.95 -16.89
N ILE A 277 -13.50 2.19 -18.14
CA ILE A 277 -12.27 1.71 -18.75
C ILE A 277 -11.41 2.91 -19.09
N TYR A 278 -10.19 2.91 -18.57
CA TYR A 278 -9.19 3.92 -18.85
C TYR A 278 -7.92 3.29 -19.41
N ALA A 279 -7.27 4.02 -20.32
CA ALA A 279 -5.98 3.64 -20.90
C ALA A 279 -5.08 4.88 -21.02
N GLY A 280 -3.78 4.71 -20.83
CA GLY A 280 -2.83 5.79 -20.98
C GLY A 280 -2.82 6.76 -19.80
N ASN A 281 -2.39 8.01 -20.02
CA ASN A 281 -2.33 9.03 -18.98
C ASN A 281 -3.71 9.64 -18.72
N THR A 282 -4.25 9.39 -17.52
CA THR A 282 -5.59 9.80 -17.09
C THR A 282 -5.62 11.07 -16.24
N ALA A 283 -4.52 11.79 -16.12
CA ALA A 283 -4.48 12.99 -15.27
C ALA A 283 -5.60 14.00 -15.57
N LYS A 284 -6.05 14.10 -16.84
CA LYS A 284 -7.15 14.97 -17.30
C LYS A 284 -8.55 14.43 -17.01
N ASP A 285 -8.68 13.15 -16.68
CA ASP A 285 -9.98 12.47 -16.52
C ASP A 285 -10.52 12.57 -15.10
N PHE A 286 -9.68 13.02 -14.17
CA PHE A 286 -10.08 13.27 -12.79
C PHE A 286 -11.09 14.40 -12.70
N LYS A 287 -12.10 14.22 -11.86
CA LYS A 287 -13.14 15.22 -11.57
C LYS A 287 -13.01 15.72 -10.13
N ASP A 288 -13.40 16.98 -9.90
CA ASP A 288 -13.49 17.51 -8.55
C ASP A 288 -14.40 16.64 -7.69
N SER A 289 -14.01 16.40 -6.46
CA SER A 289 -14.70 15.50 -5.55
C SER A 289 -14.79 16.05 -4.14
N LYS A 290 -15.77 15.54 -3.40
CA LYS A 290 -15.78 15.67 -1.93
C LYS A 290 -14.59 14.91 -1.35
N PRO A 291 -14.14 15.26 -0.12
CA PRO A 291 -13.17 14.47 0.62
C PRO A 291 -13.56 13.00 0.71
N LEU A 292 -12.56 12.10 0.70
CA LEU A 292 -12.78 10.67 0.97
C LEU A 292 -13.35 10.52 2.38
N PRO A 293 -14.49 9.84 2.54
CA PRO A 293 -15.02 9.55 3.87
C PRO A 293 -14.23 8.38 4.47
N PHE A 294 -13.14 8.68 5.16
CA PHE A 294 -12.43 7.64 5.90
C PHE A 294 -13.35 6.95 6.90
N LEU A 295 -13.21 5.63 7.06
CA LEU A 295 -14.03 4.86 8.01
C LEU A 295 -13.84 5.42 9.43
N PHE A 296 -12.61 5.78 9.78
CA PHE A 296 -12.23 6.46 11.01
C PHE A 296 -11.12 7.46 10.67
N GLY A 297 -11.43 8.71 10.79
CA GLY A 297 -10.56 9.82 10.45
C GLY A 297 -11.27 10.83 9.54
N ILE A 298 -10.63 11.96 9.33
CA ILE A 298 -11.13 13.08 8.52
C ILE A 298 -10.04 13.50 7.53
#